data_4eebd43454b7cde83baf17aa229dd1dc
#
_entry.id   4eebd43454b7cde83baf17aa229dd1dc
#
_cell.length_a   1.000
_cell.length_b   1.000
_cell.length_c   1.000
_cell.angle_alpha   90.00
_cell.angle_beta   90.00
_cell.angle_gamma   90.00
#
_symmetry.space_group_name_H-M   'P 1'
#
loop_
_entity.id
_entity.type
_entity.pdbx_description
1 polymer ?
#
loop_
_entity_poly.entity_id
_entity_poly.type
_entity_poly.pdbx_seq_one_letter_code
_entity_poly.pdbx_strand_id
1 'polypeptide(L)'
;MNIDTRIKFRHLLCFLEIARQRSFAKAADVLAVSQPAISKTLKELEEILSASLFERSKQGVSLTPAGVAFMRYAGPCVQALRDGVNSLRGGEHEAGQVRVGVLSTVESLLVPEVVRRLHQRHQALVVSVATGPSSFLLGQLRVGELDLVIGRMTDSPDIAGLTFEHLYSESMTLVVRPEHPLLAEPDQLIKRLSQYPLVLPSQGTTIRTHADSLFVQCGIEPSSQRLETLSPALSRRYVLAGDAVWVAPQDAVYLDVQRGELIELVVGVREPGGSVGICRNSVLALPLAAEHFCQVLREVAAGYVKGELA
;
A
#
# COMPACT_ATOMS: atom_id res chain seq x y z
N MET A 1 -36.78 3.58 -11.58
CA MET A 1 -35.32 3.34 -11.69
C MET A 1 -35.12 2.40 -12.87
N ASN A 2 -34.65 2.93 -14.02
CA ASN A 2 -34.53 2.12 -15.24
C ASN A 2 -33.06 1.66 -15.36
N ILE A 3 -32.76 0.49 -14.84
CA ILE A 3 -31.46 -0.17 -15.09
C ILE A 3 -31.61 -0.93 -16.41
N ASP A 4 -30.66 -0.72 -17.34
CA ASP A 4 -30.67 -1.48 -18.60
C ASP A 4 -30.39 -2.96 -18.31
N THR A 5 -31.40 -3.79 -18.43
CA THR A 5 -31.36 -5.23 -18.11
C THR A 5 -30.44 -6.04 -19.03
N ARG A 6 -29.94 -5.44 -20.12
CA ARG A 6 -28.93 -6.04 -21.00
C ARG A 6 -27.55 -6.10 -20.32
N ILE A 7 -27.27 -5.22 -19.33
CA ILE A 7 -26.03 -5.27 -18.54
C ILE A 7 -26.11 -6.47 -17.62
N LYS A 8 -25.18 -7.41 -17.82
CA LYS A 8 -25.08 -8.64 -17.03
C LYS A 8 -23.90 -8.57 -16.08
N PHE A 9 -23.96 -9.30 -14.98
CA PHE A 9 -22.88 -9.35 -13.99
C PHE A 9 -21.51 -9.72 -14.60
N ARG A 10 -21.48 -10.62 -15.58
CA ARG A 10 -20.26 -10.97 -16.32
C ARG A 10 -19.60 -9.78 -17.02
N HIS A 11 -20.39 -8.76 -17.44
CA HIS A 11 -19.85 -7.55 -18.06
C HIS A 11 -19.05 -6.74 -17.05
N LEU A 12 -19.56 -6.62 -15.80
CA LEU A 12 -18.88 -5.93 -14.71
C LEU A 12 -17.56 -6.64 -14.32
N LEU A 13 -17.62 -7.97 -14.17
CA LEU A 13 -16.41 -8.76 -13.86
C LEU A 13 -15.36 -8.63 -14.98
N CYS A 14 -15.76 -8.75 -16.24
CA CYS A 14 -14.87 -8.60 -17.39
C CYS A 14 -14.21 -7.21 -17.41
N PHE A 15 -15.00 -6.15 -17.26
CA PHE A 15 -14.53 -4.77 -17.22
C PHE A 15 -13.52 -4.53 -16.09
N LEU A 16 -13.87 -4.95 -14.86
CA LEU A 16 -13.01 -4.77 -13.69
C LEU A 16 -11.69 -5.52 -13.83
N GLU A 17 -11.74 -6.75 -14.35
CA GLU A 17 -10.51 -7.54 -14.49
C GLU A 17 -9.59 -6.98 -15.59
N ILE A 18 -10.11 -6.50 -16.72
CA ILE A 18 -9.31 -5.82 -17.74
C ILE A 18 -8.66 -4.55 -17.15
N ALA A 19 -9.40 -3.78 -16.37
CA ALA A 19 -8.91 -2.58 -15.73
C ALA A 19 -7.80 -2.88 -14.72
N ARG A 20 -7.92 -3.97 -13.96
CA ARG A 20 -6.94 -4.43 -12.98
C ARG A 20 -5.66 -4.90 -13.65
N GLN A 21 -5.78 -5.76 -14.67
CA GLN A 21 -4.64 -6.38 -15.35
C GLN A 21 -3.99 -5.47 -16.39
N ARG A 22 -4.67 -4.42 -16.84
CA ARG A 22 -4.27 -3.57 -17.98
C ARG A 22 -3.94 -4.39 -19.24
N SER A 23 -4.54 -5.59 -19.36
CA SER A 23 -4.27 -6.58 -20.41
C SER A 23 -5.46 -7.50 -20.60
N PHE A 24 -5.94 -7.60 -21.83
CA PHE A 24 -7.03 -8.54 -22.20
C PHE A 24 -6.61 -10.00 -22.02
N ALA A 25 -5.37 -10.34 -22.36
CA ALA A 25 -4.88 -11.70 -22.23
C ALA A 25 -4.81 -12.14 -20.77
N LYS A 26 -4.16 -11.32 -19.90
CA LYS A 26 -4.08 -11.61 -18.46
C LYS A 26 -5.45 -11.66 -17.79
N ALA A 27 -6.37 -10.78 -18.19
CA ALA A 27 -7.74 -10.80 -17.67
C ALA A 27 -8.50 -12.07 -18.08
N ALA A 28 -8.25 -12.57 -19.31
CA ALA A 28 -8.80 -13.83 -19.80
C ALA A 28 -8.31 -15.02 -18.97
N ASP A 29 -7.00 -15.07 -18.70
CA ASP A 29 -6.38 -16.11 -17.88
C ASP A 29 -7.00 -16.14 -16.47
N VAL A 30 -7.15 -14.97 -15.82
CA VAL A 30 -7.73 -14.86 -14.46
C VAL A 30 -9.19 -15.30 -14.42
N LEU A 31 -9.98 -14.93 -15.44
CA LEU A 31 -11.39 -15.30 -15.51
C LEU A 31 -11.63 -16.70 -16.09
N ALA A 32 -10.55 -17.44 -16.43
CA ALA A 32 -10.59 -18.78 -17.03
C ALA A 32 -11.46 -18.83 -18.30
N VAL A 33 -11.34 -17.81 -19.17
CA VAL A 33 -12.03 -17.70 -20.45
C VAL A 33 -11.04 -17.38 -21.58
N SER A 34 -11.47 -17.50 -22.84
CA SER A 34 -10.60 -17.12 -23.96
C SER A 34 -10.54 -15.59 -24.15
N GLN A 35 -9.41 -15.07 -24.64
CA GLN A 35 -9.26 -13.64 -24.96
C GLN A 35 -10.32 -13.12 -25.95
N PRO A 36 -10.73 -13.86 -27.01
CA PRO A 36 -11.87 -13.46 -27.83
C PRO A 36 -13.19 -13.33 -27.07
N ALA A 37 -13.44 -14.19 -26.07
CA ALA A 37 -14.64 -14.11 -25.24
C ALA A 37 -14.66 -12.84 -24.38
N ILE A 38 -13.54 -12.49 -23.75
CA ILE A 38 -13.41 -11.22 -23.00
C ILE A 38 -13.62 -10.02 -23.93
N SER A 39 -12.97 -10.01 -25.10
CA SER A 39 -13.10 -8.90 -26.05
C SER A 39 -14.55 -8.74 -26.54
N LYS A 40 -15.24 -9.85 -26.76
CA LYS A 40 -16.66 -9.85 -27.13
C LYS A 40 -17.53 -9.33 -26.00
N THR A 41 -17.33 -9.82 -24.77
CA THR A 41 -18.08 -9.38 -23.57
C THR A 41 -17.91 -7.90 -23.29
N LEU A 42 -16.69 -7.38 -23.42
CA LEU A 42 -16.45 -5.94 -23.28
C LEU A 42 -17.14 -5.15 -24.37
N LYS A 43 -17.05 -5.58 -25.63
CA LYS A 43 -17.69 -4.92 -26.76
C LYS A 43 -19.22 -4.87 -26.59
N GLU A 44 -19.85 -5.96 -26.13
CA GLU A 44 -21.27 -5.97 -25.78
C GLU A 44 -21.61 -4.90 -24.74
N LEU A 45 -20.77 -4.74 -23.71
CA LEU A 45 -20.96 -3.71 -22.68
C LEU A 45 -20.82 -2.29 -23.27
N GLU A 46 -19.77 -2.03 -24.05
CA GLU A 46 -19.53 -0.72 -24.67
C GLU A 46 -20.64 -0.33 -25.64
N GLU A 47 -21.20 -1.29 -26.39
CA GLU A 47 -22.35 -1.09 -27.26
C GLU A 47 -23.62 -0.73 -26.46
N ILE A 48 -23.88 -1.42 -25.33
CA ILE A 48 -25.02 -1.12 -24.45
C ILE A 48 -24.89 0.29 -23.87
N LEU A 49 -23.67 0.68 -23.45
CA LEU A 49 -23.39 1.98 -22.85
C LEU A 49 -23.21 3.10 -23.88
N SER A 50 -23.12 2.75 -25.17
CA SER A 50 -22.79 3.67 -26.28
C SER A 50 -21.52 4.50 -26.01
N ALA A 51 -20.53 3.88 -25.34
CA ALA A 51 -19.29 4.52 -24.93
C ALA A 51 -18.14 3.50 -24.92
N SER A 52 -16.96 3.90 -25.42
CA SER A 52 -15.75 3.10 -25.25
C SER A 52 -15.22 3.28 -23.83
N LEU A 53 -14.95 2.18 -23.13
CA LEU A 53 -14.46 2.17 -21.75
C LEU A 53 -12.95 2.04 -21.67
N PHE A 54 -12.31 1.51 -22.71
CA PHE A 54 -10.86 1.35 -22.79
C PHE A 54 -10.29 1.94 -24.07
N GLU A 55 -9.06 2.41 -23.96
CA GLU A 55 -8.20 2.76 -25.10
C GLU A 55 -6.97 1.84 -25.12
N ARG A 56 -6.50 1.55 -26.32
CA ARG A 56 -5.30 0.73 -26.55
C ARG A 56 -4.15 1.64 -26.98
N SER A 57 -3.04 1.53 -26.31
CA SER A 57 -1.81 2.26 -26.65
C SER A 57 -0.63 1.30 -26.76
N LYS A 58 0.52 1.80 -27.20
CA LYS A 58 1.79 1.04 -27.17
C LYS A 58 2.21 0.65 -25.75
N GLN A 59 1.68 1.32 -24.74
CA GLN A 59 1.97 1.08 -23.31
C GLN A 59 0.97 0.11 -22.66
N GLY A 60 0.00 -0.42 -23.42
CA GLY A 60 -1.01 -1.36 -22.92
C GLY A 60 -2.44 -0.83 -23.04
N VAL A 61 -3.29 -1.28 -22.12
CA VAL A 61 -4.71 -0.93 -22.05
C VAL A 61 -4.94 0.04 -20.89
N SER A 62 -5.59 1.18 -21.18
CA SER A 62 -5.96 2.21 -20.19
C SER A 62 -7.45 2.51 -20.26
N LEU A 63 -8.00 3.03 -19.15
CA LEU A 63 -9.41 3.46 -19.11
C LEU A 63 -9.58 4.80 -19.84
N THR A 64 -10.66 4.92 -20.58
CA THR A 64 -11.15 6.21 -21.08
C THR A 64 -11.79 7.01 -19.93
N PRO A 65 -12.10 8.32 -20.11
CA PRO A 65 -12.91 9.07 -19.14
C PRO A 65 -14.25 8.40 -18.82
N ALA A 66 -14.91 7.78 -19.81
CA ALA A 66 -16.12 6.99 -19.61
C ALA A 66 -15.87 5.73 -18.81
N GLY A 67 -14.74 5.03 -19.06
CA GLY A 67 -14.31 3.88 -18.27
C GLY A 67 -14.03 4.24 -16.83
N VAL A 68 -13.35 5.37 -16.56
CA VAL A 68 -13.13 5.86 -15.19
C VAL A 68 -14.47 6.17 -14.51
N ALA A 69 -15.41 6.84 -15.20
CA ALA A 69 -16.72 7.11 -14.65
C ALA A 69 -17.51 5.82 -14.35
N PHE A 70 -17.47 4.84 -15.23
CA PHE A 70 -18.15 3.56 -15.04
C PHE A 70 -17.55 2.72 -13.91
N MET A 71 -16.22 2.74 -13.76
CA MET A 71 -15.50 2.04 -12.69
C MET A 71 -15.99 2.44 -11.29
N ARG A 72 -16.35 3.71 -11.09
CA ARG A 72 -16.83 4.25 -9.81
C ARG A 72 -18.07 3.53 -9.30
N TYR A 73 -18.84 2.90 -10.19
CA TYR A 73 -20.09 2.19 -9.86
C TYR A 73 -19.96 0.69 -10.04
N ALA A 74 -19.19 0.22 -11.01
CA ALA A 74 -19.03 -1.21 -11.31
C ALA A 74 -18.33 -1.97 -10.17
N GLY A 75 -17.27 -1.40 -9.59
CA GLY A 75 -16.52 -1.99 -8.47
C GLY A 75 -17.40 -2.22 -7.25
N PRO A 76 -18.03 -1.16 -6.69
CA PRO A 76 -18.93 -1.27 -5.56
C PRO A 76 -20.13 -2.20 -5.79
N CYS A 77 -20.68 -2.21 -7.00
CA CYS A 77 -21.79 -3.11 -7.34
C CYS A 77 -21.37 -4.58 -7.20
N VAL A 78 -20.22 -4.95 -7.74
CA VAL A 78 -19.67 -6.31 -7.63
C VAL A 78 -19.35 -6.64 -6.17
N GLN A 79 -18.80 -5.68 -5.45
CA GLN A 79 -18.43 -5.87 -4.04
C GLN A 79 -19.67 -6.03 -3.16
N ALA A 80 -20.68 -5.19 -3.31
CA ALA A 80 -21.94 -5.31 -2.55
C ALA A 80 -22.59 -6.67 -2.74
N LEU A 81 -22.54 -7.21 -3.97
CA LEU A 81 -23.06 -8.57 -4.22
C LEU A 81 -22.21 -9.64 -3.54
N ARG A 82 -20.89 -9.52 -3.57
CA ARG A 82 -19.98 -10.44 -2.83
C ARG A 82 -20.24 -10.41 -1.33
N ASP A 83 -20.38 -9.22 -0.76
CA ASP A 83 -20.66 -9.04 0.67
C ASP A 83 -22.03 -9.63 1.04
N GLY A 84 -23.06 -9.42 0.21
CA GLY A 84 -24.36 -10.03 0.38
C GLY A 84 -24.34 -11.57 0.31
N VAL A 85 -23.56 -12.15 -0.62
CA VAL A 85 -23.39 -13.61 -0.69
C VAL A 85 -22.63 -14.14 0.52
N ASN A 86 -21.60 -13.43 0.97
CA ASN A 86 -20.79 -13.82 2.12
C ASN A 86 -21.59 -13.73 3.43
N SER A 87 -22.46 -12.74 3.58
CA SER A 87 -23.34 -12.62 4.76
C SER A 87 -24.31 -13.79 4.92
N LEU A 88 -24.71 -14.43 3.82
CA LEU A 88 -25.56 -15.62 3.84
C LEU A 88 -24.79 -16.91 4.13
N ARG A 89 -23.48 -16.93 3.88
CA ARG A 89 -22.62 -18.11 4.09
C ARG A 89 -21.98 -18.18 5.48
N GLY A 90 -21.86 -17.05 6.16
CA GLY A 90 -21.30 -16.95 7.51
C GLY A 90 -22.41 -16.53 8.47
N GLY A 91 -23.02 -17.48 9.18
CA GLY A 91 -23.90 -17.15 10.30
C GLY A 91 -23.16 -16.30 11.33
N GLU A 92 -23.82 -15.26 11.86
CA GLU A 92 -23.42 -14.44 13.01
C GLU A 92 -22.43 -13.27 12.82
N HIS A 93 -22.13 -12.78 11.61
CA HIS A 93 -21.26 -11.58 11.49
C HIS A 93 -22.08 -10.32 11.15
N GLU A 94 -22.86 -9.82 12.10
CA GLU A 94 -23.45 -8.46 12.06
C GLU A 94 -22.38 -7.34 12.16
N ALA A 95 -21.14 -7.69 12.39
CA ALA A 95 -20.08 -6.73 12.73
C ALA A 95 -19.37 -6.08 11.54
N GLY A 96 -19.58 -6.58 10.33
CA GLY A 96 -18.92 -6.05 9.13
C GLY A 96 -17.45 -6.46 8.99
N GLN A 97 -16.90 -6.17 7.81
CA GLN A 97 -15.50 -6.38 7.46
C GLN A 97 -14.90 -5.07 6.96
N VAL A 98 -13.65 -4.79 7.34
CA VAL A 98 -12.84 -3.73 6.75
C VAL A 98 -11.66 -4.35 6.00
N ARG A 99 -11.42 -3.91 4.77
CA ARG A 99 -10.33 -4.35 3.89
C ARG A 99 -9.32 -3.23 3.75
N VAL A 100 -8.16 -3.42 4.34
CA VAL A 100 -7.13 -2.39 4.47
C VAL A 100 -5.90 -2.79 3.66
N GLY A 101 -5.48 -1.92 2.73
CA GLY A 101 -4.16 -2.02 2.12
C GLY A 101 -3.13 -1.31 3.01
N VAL A 102 -1.96 -1.91 3.21
CA VAL A 102 -0.91 -1.29 4.02
C VAL A 102 0.45 -1.47 3.36
N LEU A 103 1.25 -0.41 3.30
CA LEU A 103 2.65 -0.55 2.90
C LEU A 103 3.43 -1.31 3.96
N SER A 104 4.25 -2.28 3.54
CA SER A 104 5.01 -3.17 4.43
C SER A 104 5.89 -2.43 5.45
N THR A 105 6.33 -1.23 5.12
CA THR A 105 7.16 -0.40 6.01
C THR A 105 6.38 0.41 7.05
N VAL A 106 5.03 0.40 6.98
CA VAL A 106 4.14 1.12 7.91
C VAL A 106 3.32 0.14 8.75
N GLU A 107 3.15 -1.10 8.27
CA GLU A 107 2.23 -2.08 8.85
C GLU A 107 2.55 -2.43 10.31
N SER A 108 3.84 -2.62 10.63
CA SER A 108 4.27 -3.14 11.93
C SER A 108 4.09 -2.14 13.08
N LEU A 109 4.08 -0.85 12.78
CA LEU A 109 3.98 0.19 13.80
C LEU A 109 2.55 0.48 14.22
N LEU A 110 1.67 0.80 13.27
CA LEU A 110 0.33 1.31 13.57
C LEU A 110 -0.74 0.21 13.61
N VAL A 111 -0.70 -0.71 12.64
CA VAL A 111 -1.81 -1.65 12.40
C VAL A 111 -2.10 -2.57 13.58
N PRO A 112 -1.12 -3.16 14.27
CA PRO A 112 -1.39 -4.03 15.42
C PRO A 112 -2.16 -3.32 16.52
N GLU A 113 -1.78 -2.09 16.86
CA GLU A 113 -2.44 -1.32 17.91
C GLU A 113 -3.83 -0.84 17.47
N VAL A 114 -3.99 -0.47 16.20
CA VAL A 114 -5.31 -0.13 15.63
C VAL A 114 -6.25 -1.32 15.73
N VAL A 115 -5.83 -2.49 15.30
CA VAL A 115 -6.65 -3.72 15.34
C VAL A 115 -6.99 -4.09 16.78
N ARG A 116 -6.02 -4.01 17.70
CA ARG A 116 -6.24 -4.28 19.13
C ARG A 116 -7.32 -3.36 19.74
N ARG A 117 -7.21 -2.04 19.51
CA ARG A 117 -8.20 -1.07 20.00
C ARG A 117 -9.55 -1.23 19.31
N LEU A 118 -9.54 -1.52 18.02
CA LEU A 118 -10.75 -1.74 17.26
C LEU A 118 -11.54 -2.95 17.79
N HIS A 119 -10.86 -4.08 18.03
CA HIS A 119 -11.48 -5.28 18.57
C HIS A 119 -11.98 -5.11 20.02
N GLN A 120 -11.38 -4.22 20.81
CA GLN A 120 -11.91 -3.85 22.14
C GLN A 120 -13.27 -3.14 22.07
N ARG A 121 -13.50 -2.36 20.99
CA ARG A 121 -14.75 -1.61 20.78
C ARG A 121 -15.76 -2.38 19.94
N HIS A 122 -15.29 -3.23 19.02
CA HIS A 122 -16.09 -3.93 18.02
C HIS A 122 -15.58 -5.37 17.88
N GLN A 123 -15.92 -6.25 18.83
CA GLN A 123 -15.34 -7.60 18.97
C GLN A 123 -15.50 -8.49 17.75
N ALA A 124 -16.60 -8.39 17.03
CA ALA A 124 -16.91 -9.25 15.89
C ALA A 124 -16.46 -8.67 14.53
N LEU A 125 -15.85 -7.46 14.52
CA LEU A 125 -15.41 -6.84 13.28
C LEU A 125 -14.18 -7.56 12.70
N VAL A 126 -14.24 -7.94 11.42
CA VAL A 126 -13.14 -8.60 10.73
C VAL A 126 -12.26 -7.54 10.06
N VAL A 127 -10.96 -7.57 10.35
CA VAL A 127 -9.95 -6.73 9.67
C VAL A 127 -9.16 -7.61 8.71
N SER A 128 -9.29 -7.35 7.41
CA SER A 128 -8.50 -8.01 6.37
C SER A 128 -7.42 -7.06 5.89
N VAL A 129 -6.16 -7.47 6.02
CA VAL A 129 -5.00 -6.65 5.65
C VAL A 129 -4.33 -7.23 4.41
N ALA A 130 -4.16 -6.41 3.38
CA ALA A 130 -3.36 -6.71 2.20
C ALA A 130 -2.10 -5.86 2.20
N THR A 131 -0.94 -6.47 1.95
CA THR A 131 0.33 -5.77 1.83
C THR A 131 0.88 -5.89 0.41
N GLY A 132 1.60 -4.87 -0.02
CA GLY A 132 2.17 -4.88 -1.36
C GLY A 132 2.72 -3.52 -1.81
N PRO A 133 3.20 -3.43 -3.06
CA PRO A 133 3.61 -2.17 -3.65
C PRO A 133 2.46 -1.16 -3.73
N SER A 134 2.78 0.13 -3.62
CA SER A 134 1.78 1.22 -3.64
C SER A 134 0.85 1.15 -4.87
N SER A 135 1.41 0.95 -6.07
CA SER A 135 0.63 0.85 -7.31
C SER A 135 -0.40 -0.28 -7.30
N PHE A 136 -0.05 -1.42 -6.72
CA PHE A 136 -0.96 -2.57 -6.56
C PHE A 136 -2.10 -2.22 -5.59
N LEU A 137 -1.77 -1.72 -4.40
CA LEU A 137 -2.77 -1.39 -3.37
C LEU A 137 -3.72 -0.26 -3.84
N LEU A 138 -3.18 0.78 -4.47
CA LEU A 138 -4.00 1.86 -5.03
C LEU A 138 -4.86 1.39 -6.20
N GLY A 139 -4.39 0.41 -6.98
CA GLY A 139 -5.20 -0.26 -8.00
C GLY A 139 -6.42 -0.96 -7.41
N GLN A 140 -6.22 -1.74 -6.33
CA GLN A 140 -7.32 -2.41 -5.62
C GLN A 140 -8.29 -1.43 -4.94
N LEU A 141 -7.76 -0.34 -4.37
CA LEU A 141 -8.57 0.72 -3.77
C LEU A 141 -9.50 1.38 -4.81
N ARG A 142 -9.00 1.60 -6.04
CA ARG A 142 -9.81 2.19 -7.12
C ARG A 142 -10.99 1.32 -7.53
N VAL A 143 -10.80 0.01 -7.58
CA VAL A 143 -11.86 -0.92 -7.98
C VAL A 143 -12.76 -1.35 -6.81
N GLY A 144 -12.51 -0.82 -5.59
CA GLY A 144 -13.30 -1.12 -4.40
C GLY A 144 -13.00 -2.49 -3.80
N GLU A 145 -11.89 -3.14 -4.15
CA GLU A 145 -11.43 -4.37 -3.49
C GLU A 145 -10.82 -4.09 -2.12
N LEU A 146 -10.29 -2.86 -1.91
CA LEU A 146 -9.91 -2.33 -0.61
C LEU A 146 -10.80 -1.13 -0.26
N ASP A 147 -11.06 -0.94 1.02
CA ASP A 147 -11.85 0.17 1.54
C ASP A 147 -10.98 1.40 1.79
N LEU A 148 -9.73 1.19 2.20
CA LEU A 148 -8.72 2.23 2.41
C LEU A 148 -7.32 1.66 2.24
N VAL A 149 -6.33 2.54 2.03
CA VAL A 149 -4.91 2.20 2.00
C VAL A 149 -4.14 3.10 2.96
N ILE A 150 -3.33 2.50 3.83
CA ILE A 150 -2.38 3.22 4.68
C ILE A 150 -1.02 3.21 3.98
N GLY A 151 -0.52 4.37 3.66
CA GLY A 151 0.72 4.46 2.91
C GLY A 151 1.26 5.88 2.79
N ARG A 152 2.30 6.01 1.97
CA ARG A 152 2.91 7.30 1.68
C ARG A 152 2.22 7.98 0.52
N MET A 153 2.10 9.31 0.63
CA MET A 153 1.74 10.12 -0.51
C MET A 153 2.77 9.91 -1.63
N THR A 154 2.29 9.73 -2.83
CA THR A 154 3.13 9.58 -4.02
C THR A 154 2.68 10.58 -5.09
N ASP A 155 3.64 11.15 -5.80
CA ASP A 155 3.38 12.04 -6.94
C ASP A 155 3.03 11.28 -8.23
N SER A 156 2.76 9.98 -8.12
CA SER A 156 2.39 9.14 -9.26
C SER A 156 1.01 9.54 -9.82
N PRO A 157 0.81 9.45 -11.15
CA PRO A 157 -0.52 9.55 -11.78
C PRO A 157 -1.54 8.56 -11.18
N ASP A 158 -1.04 7.59 -10.43
CA ASP A 158 -1.85 6.58 -9.76
C ASP A 158 -2.74 7.14 -8.62
N ILE A 159 -2.63 8.40 -8.23
CA ILE A 159 -3.53 9.04 -7.24
C ILE A 159 -4.82 9.61 -7.85
N ALA A 160 -4.96 9.64 -9.17
CA ALA A 160 -6.17 10.18 -9.80
C ALA A 160 -7.44 9.44 -9.32
N GLY A 161 -8.43 10.21 -8.81
CA GLY A 161 -9.67 9.65 -8.25
C GLY A 161 -9.57 9.13 -6.82
N LEU A 162 -8.45 9.38 -6.15
CA LEU A 162 -8.24 9.07 -4.74
C LEU A 162 -8.11 10.37 -3.94
N THR A 163 -8.40 10.30 -2.64
CA THR A 163 -8.10 11.35 -1.66
C THR A 163 -7.03 10.85 -0.70
N PHE A 164 -6.18 11.75 -0.26
CA PHE A 164 -5.15 11.47 0.74
C PHE A 164 -5.39 12.33 1.98
N GLU A 165 -5.47 11.70 3.13
CA GLU A 165 -5.54 12.33 4.44
C GLU A 165 -4.21 12.12 5.16
N HIS A 166 -3.49 13.21 5.39
CA HIS A 166 -2.22 13.17 6.10
C HIS A 166 -2.43 12.78 7.58
N LEU A 167 -1.63 11.84 8.08
CA LEU A 167 -1.60 11.47 9.50
C LEU A 167 -0.34 12.02 10.18
N TYR A 168 0.83 11.77 9.60
CA TYR A 168 2.12 12.27 10.09
C TYR A 168 3.19 12.22 9.01
N SER A 169 4.32 12.88 9.27
CA SER A 169 5.52 12.79 8.44
C SER A 169 6.56 11.95 9.15
N GLU A 170 7.18 11.05 8.43
CA GLU A 170 8.28 10.24 8.93
C GLU A 170 9.64 10.72 8.39
N SER A 171 10.72 10.16 8.90
CA SER A 171 12.08 10.41 8.47
C SER A 171 12.75 9.12 8.02
N MET A 172 13.78 9.24 7.18
CA MET A 172 14.69 8.14 6.88
C MET A 172 15.75 8.04 7.97
N THR A 173 16.18 6.83 8.27
CA THR A 173 17.24 6.54 9.23
C THR A 173 18.15 5.43 8.71
N LEU A 174 19.34 5.33 9.28
CA LEU A 174 20.27 4.22 9.09
C LEU A 174 20.36 3.44 10.39
N VAL A 175 20.18 2.14 10.31
CA VAL A 175 20.28 1.27 11.48
C VAL A 175 21.21 0.09 11.24
N VAL A 176 21.83 -0.36 12.32
CA VAL A 176 22.74 -1.50 12.36
C VAL A 176 22.41 -2.40 13.55
N ARG A 177 22.99 -3.61 13.57
CA ARG A 177 22.93 -4.46 14.76
C ARG A 177 23.66 -3.83 15.95
N PRO A 178 23.36 -4.21 17.18
CA PRO A 178 24.21 -3.92 18.33
C PRO A 178 25.65 -4.41 18.08
N GLU A 179 26.63 -3.71 18.66
CA GLU A 179 28.08 -4.01 18.50
C GLU A 179 28.60 -3.96 17.05
N HIS A 180 27.90 -3.24 16.15
CA HIS A 180 28.38 -3.02 14.79
C HIS A 180 29.67 -2.18 14.82
N PRO A 181 30.71 -2.49 14.01
CA PRO A 181 32.00 -1.77 14.04
C PRO A 181 31.92 -0.26 13.82
N LEU A 182 30.90 0.23 13.08
CA LEU A 182 30.69 1.68 12.90
C LEU A 182 30.32 2.41 14.19
N LEU A 183 29.81 1.73 15.21
CA LEU A 183 29.47 2.34 16.50
C LEU A 183 30.70 2.69 17.34
N ALA A 184 31.83 2.04 17.09
CA ALA A 184 33.06 2.31 17.79
C ALA A 184 33.81 3.59 17.30
N GLU A 185 33.48 4.04 16.08
CA GLU A 185 34.17 5.18 15.44
C GLU A 185 33.18 6.14 14.80
N PRO A 186 32.36 6.86 15.57
CA PRO A 186 31.28 7.72 15.04
C PRO A 186 31.81 8.84 14.14
N ASP A 187 32.99 9.37 14.38
CA ASP A 187 33.64 10.42 13.57
C ASP A 187 34.05 9.94 12.16
N GLN A 188 34.16 8.63 11.96
CA GLN A 188 34.54 8.01 10.70
C GLN A 188 33.31 7.41 9.96
N LEU A 189 32.13 7.51 10.55
CA LEU A 189 30.92 6.84 10.10
C LEU A 189 30.66 7.03 8.59
N ILE A 190 30.57 8.28 8.13
CA ILE A 190 30.26 8.62 6.73
C ILE A 190 31.31 8.02 5.78
N LYS A 191 32.62 8.12 6.12
CA LYS A 191 33.70 7.64 5.27
C LYS A 191 33.78 6.12 5.18
N ARG A 192 33.36 5.41 6.24
CA ARG A 192 33.47 3.96 6.33
C ARG A 192 32.21 3.23 5.93
N LEU A 193 31.08 3.93 5.80
CA LEU A 193 29.78 3.33 5.51
C LEU A 193 29.80 2.54 4.19
N SER A 194 30.50 3.02 3.17
CA SER A 194 30.64 2.34 1.87
C SER A 194 31.39 1.00 1.94
N GLN A 195 32.08 0.70 3.04
CA GLN A 195 32.78 -0.57 3.24
C GLN A 195 31.88 -1.71 3.67
N TYR A 196 30.62 -1.41 4.06
CA TYR A 196 29.66 -2.38 4.57
C TYR A 196 28.54 -2.64 3.56
N PRO A 197 27.97 -3.85 3.56
CA PRO A 197 26.79 -4.13 2.76
C PRO A 197 25.63 -3.22 3.12
N LEU A 198 24.84 -2.82 2.11
CA LEU A 198 23.66 -1.97 2.32
C LEU A 198 22.37 -2.73 2.09
N VAL A 199 21.38 -2.49 2.94
CA VAL A 199 19.99 -2.86 2.69
C VAL A 199 19.24 -1.59 2.29
N LEU A 200 18.67 -1.60 1.09
CA LEU A 200 18.03 -0.44 0.46
C LEU A 200 16.59 -0.79 0.03
N PRO A 201 15.69 0.17 0.00
CA PRO A 201 14.39 0.00 -0.67
C PRO A 201 14.58 -0.33 -2.16
N SER A 202 13.66 -1.11 -2.71
CA SER A 202 13.67 -1.46 -4.14
C SER A 202 13.59 -0.23 -5.03
N GLN A 203 14.26 -0.26 -6.17
CA GLN A 203 14.24 0.82 -7.15
C GLN A 203 12.82 1.12 -7.65
N GLY A 204 12.57 2.38 -8.05
CA GLY A 204 11.27 2.82 -8.54
C GLY A 204 10.21 3.02 -7.45
N THR A 205 10.59 2.99 -6.18
CA THR A 205 9.70 3.30 -5.05
C THR A 205 9.97 4.70 -4.49
N THR A 206 8.95 5.38 -3.99
CA THR A 206 9.07 6.71 -3.36
C THR A 206 10.09 6.70 -2.22
N ILE A 207 10.07 5.68 -1.40
CA ILE A 207 10.99 5.51 -0.28
C ILE A 207 12.45 5.34 -0.75
N ARG A 208 12.71 4.77 -1.95
CA ARG A 208 14.04 4.69 -2.52
C ARG A 208 14.57 6.08 -2.90
N THR A 209 13.72 6.95 -3.44
CA THR A 209 14.11 8.35 -3.74
C THR A 209 14.57 9.06 -2.47
N HIS A 210 13.89 8.87 -1.34
CA HIS A 210 14.30 9.44 -0.06
C HIS A 210 15.62 8.84 0.46
N ALA A 211 15.83 7.53 0.29
CA ALA A 211 17.09 6.89 0.67
C ALA A 211 18.28 7.42 -0.18
N ASP A 212 18.07 7.58 -1.48
CA ASP A 212 19.09 8.13 -2.39
C ASP A 212 19.39 9.61 -2.05
N SER A 213 18.35 10.40 -1.71
CA SER A 213 18.49 11.80 -1.26
C SER A 213 19.32 11.89 0.04
N LEU A 214 19.07 11.00 1.01
CA LEU A 214 19.85 10.93 2.24
C LEU A 214 21.35 10.72 1.95
N PHE A 215 21.67 9.82 1.03
CA PHE A 215 23.07 9.59 0.66
C PHE A 215 23.72 10.81 0.04
N VAL A 216 23.03 11.50 -0.86
CA VAL A 216 23.52 12.74 -1.49
C VAL A 216 23.77 13.81 -0.43
N GLN A 217 22.82 14.03 0.49
CA GLN A 217 22.94 15.05 1.54
C GLN A 217 24.06 14.77 2.53
N CYS A 218 24.29 13.49 2.85
CA CYS A 218 25.38 13.07 3.75
C CYS A 218 26.73 12.92 3.05
N GLY A 219 26.79 13.01 1.71
CA GLY A 219 28.02 12.71 0.96
C GLY A 219 28.43 11.24 1.06
N ILE A 220 27.49 10.33 1.21
CA ILE A 220 27.73 8.89 1.33
C ILE A 220 27.77 8.27 -0.06
N GLU A 221 28.89 7.58 -0.38
CA GLU A 221 28.97 6.73 -1.56
C GLU A 221 28.37 5.35 -1.24
N PRO A 222 27.30 4.92 -1.99
CA PRO A 222 26.69 3.63 -1.72
C PRO A 222 27.63 2.48 -2.03
N SER A 223 27.70 1.48 -1.13
CA SER A 223 28.43 0.22 -1.34
C SER A 223 27.97 -0.51 -2.59
N SER A 224 28.88 -1.22 -3.25
CA SER A 224 28.55 -2.16 -4.34
C SER A 224 27.79 -3.40 -3.84
N GLN A 225 28.02 -3.80 -2.58
CA GLN A 225 27.28 -4.89 -1.94
C GLN A 225 25.97 -4.38 -1.38
N ARG A 226 24.86 -4.78 -1.98
CA ARG A 226 23.53 -4.31 -1.57
C ARG A 226 22.45 -5.38 -1.71
N LEU A 227 21.54 -5.39 -0.76
CA LEU A 227 20.28 -6.09 -0.79
C LEU A 227 19.16 -5.06 -1.04
N GLU A 228 18.41 -5.21 -2.12
CA GLU A 228 17.27 -4.32 -2.44
C GLU A 228 15.97 -5.03 -2.13
N THR A 229 15.19 -4.51 -1.17
CA THR A 229 13.93 -5.12 -0.74
C THR A 229 12.99 -4.12 -0.07
N LEU A 230 11.69 -4.39 -0.10
CA LEU A 230 10.67 -3.69 0.69
C LEU A 230 10.20 -4.51 1.91
N SER A 231 10.80 -5.66 2.17
CA SER A 231 10.43 -6.53 3.29
C SER A 231 11.20 -6.16 4.57
N PRO A 232 10.57 -5.55 5.59
CA PRO A 232 11.22 -5.26 6.86
C PRO A 232 11.73 -6.52 7.56
N ALA A 233 10.99 -7.63 7.47
CA ALA A 233 11.38 -8.89 8.08
C ALA A 233 12.69 -9.45 7.49
N LEU A 234 12.86 -9.38 6.15
CA LEU A 234 14.09 -9.79 5.50
C LEU A 234 15.24 -8.84 5.85
N SER A 235 15.01 -7.53 5.78
CA SER A 235 15.99 -6.49 6.10
C SER A 235 16.51 -6.65 7.52
N ARG A 236 15.61 -6.74 8.48
CA ARG A 236 15.94 -6.95 9.90
C ARG A 236 16.79 -8.20 10.11
N ARG A 237 16.36 -9.33 9.54
CA ARG A 237 17.08 -10.60 9.71
C ARG A 237 18.49 -10.55 9.11
N TYR A 238 18.63 -9.91 7.95
CA TYR A 238 19.91 -9.77 7.27
C TYR A 238 20.88 -8.87 8.07
N VAL A 239 20.42 -7.74 8.59
CA VAL A 239 21.23 -6.81 9.40
C VAL A 239 21.66 -7.45 10.72
N LEU A 240 20.78 -8.17 11.39
CA LEU A 240 21.12 -8.86 12.64
C LEU A 240 22.09 -10.03 12.46
N ALA A 241 22.19 -10.58 11.24
CA ALA A 241 23.07 -11.70 10.93
C ALA A 241 24.48 -11.29 10.49
N GLY A 242 24.75 -9.99 10.27
CA GLY A 242 26.04 -9.51 9.74
C GLY A 242 26.26 -8.02 9.97
N ASP A 243 27.24 -7.44 9.24
CA ASP A 243 27.61 -6.03 9.35
C ASP A 243 26.98 -5.17 8.26
N ALA A 244 25.72 -5.45 7.91
CA ALA A 244 24.98 -4.64 6.95
C ALA A 244 24.38 -3.40 7.62
N VAL A 245 24.32 -2.30 6.87
CA VAL A 245 23.61 -1.07 7.26
C VAL A 245 22.28 -1.03 6.53
N TRP A 246 21.19 -0.87 7.25
CA TRP A 246 19.86 -0.76 6.67
C TRP A 246 19.41 0.70 6.61
N VAL A 247 19.14 1.19 5.41
CA VAL A 247 18.54 2.50 5.16
C VAL A 247 17.03 2.30 5.14
N ALA A 248 16.38 2.72 6.21
CA ALA A 248 14.97 2.44 6.47
C ALA A 248 14.17 3.70 6.75
N PRO A 249 12.86 3.70 6.47
CA PRO A 249 11.97 4.64 7.13
C PRO A 249 11.91 4.31 8.63
N GLN A 250 11.83 5.35 9.44
CA GLN A 250 11.86 5.23 10.90
C GLN A 250 10.76 4.29 11.43
N ASP A 251 9.58 4.30 10.81
CA ASP A 251 8.45 3.45 11.19
C ASP A 251 8.78 1.95 11.14
N ALA A 252 9.57 1.53 10.14
CA ALA A 252 9.92 0.13 9.95
C ALA A 252 10.85 -0.42 11.04
N VAL A 253 11.57 0.45 11.75
CA VAL A 253 12.59 0.09 12.73
C VAL A 253 12.32 0.63 14.13
N TYR A 254 11.26 1.43 14.30
CA TYR A 254 10.96 2.15 15.53
C TYR A 254 10.99 1.25 16.77
N LEU A 255 10.28 0.13 16.74
CA LEU A 255 10.20 -0.78 17.89
C LEU A 255 11.53 -1.48 18.18
N ASP A 256 12.30 -1.84 17.14
CA ASP A 256 13.60 -2.47 17.29
C ASP A 256 14.63 -1.48 17.91
N VAL A 257 14.59 -0.23 17.48
CA VAL A 257 15.46 0.83 18.06
C VAL A 257 15.07 1.09 19.51
N GLN A 258 13.79 1.20 19.83
CA GLN A 258 13.31 1.40 21.21
C GLN A 258 13.73 0.25 22.15
N ARG A 259 13.82 -0.97 21.64
CA ARG A 259 14.25 -2.17 22.39
C ARG A 259 15.75 -2.37 22.41
N GLY A 260 16.50 -1.57 21.68
CA GLY A 260 17.94 -1.73 21.51
C GLY A 260 18.35 -2.96 20.68
N GLU A 261 17.41 -3.54 19.93
CA GLU A 261 17.67 -4.66 19.01
C GLU A 261 18.33 -4.17 17.71
N LEU A 262 18.08 -2.93 17.33
CA LEU A 262 18.81 -2.19 16.30
C LEU A 262 19.29 -0.86 16.88
N ILE A 263 20.44 -0.38 16.40
CA ILE A 263 21.03 0.89 16.82
C ILE A 263 21.00 1.86 15.64
N GLU A 264 20.48 3.05 15.88
CA GLU A 264 20.45 4.13 14.90
C GLU A 264 21.84 4.78 14.76
N LEU A 265 22.28 4.99 13.52
CA LEU A 265 23.48 5.73 13.19
C LEU A 265 23.15 7.22 13.02
N VAL A 266 23.79 8.07 13.79
CA VAL A 266 23.55 9.53 13.72
C VAL A 266 24.39 10.12 12.59
N VAL A 267 23.75 10.49 11.49
CA VAL A 267 24.41 11.07 10.31
C VAL A 267 24.31 12.60 10.21
N GLY A 268 23.70 13.25 11.22
CA GLY A 268 23.60 14.71 11.29
C GLY A 268 22.58 15.36 10.35
N VAL A 269 21.94 14.59 9.50
CA VAL A 269 20.91 15.03 8.55
C VAL A 269 19.62 14.25 8.83
N ARG A 270 18.49 14.94 8.79
CA ARG A 270 17.16 14.31 8.79
C ARG A 270 16.55 14.43 7.38
N GLU A 271 16.56 13.35 6.65
CA GLU A 271 15.87 13.28 5.36
C GLU A 271 14.42 12.92 5.61
N PRO A 272 13.45 13.69 5.08
CA PRO A 272 12.05 13.32 5.13
C PRO A 272 11.82 11.96 4.47
N GLY A 273 11.12 11.05 5.16
CA GLY A 273 10.70 9.73 4.62
C GLY A 273 9.36 9.79 3.90
N GLY A 274 8.76 10.98 3.86
CA GLY A 274 7.47 11.24 3.22
C GLY A 274 6.30 11.38 4.19
N SER A 275 5.17 11.76 3.64
CA SER A 275 3.91 11.91 4.36
C SER A 275 3.17 10.57 4.41
N VAL A 276 2.94 10.03 5.60
CA VAL A 276 2.13 8.83 5.84
C VAL A 276 0.69 9.23 6.11
N GLY A 277 -0.26 8.53 5.51
CA GLY A 277 -1.66 8.86 5.63
C GLY A 277 -2.61 7.81 5.08
N ILE A 278 -3.88 8.17 5.02
CA ILE A 278 -4.98 7.33 4.55
C ILE A 278 -5.34 7.73 3.12
N CYS A 279 -5.19 6.79 2.18
CA CYS A 279 -5.77 6.93 0.85
C CYS A 279 -7.16 6.32 0.84
N ARG A 280 -8.12 7.04 0.24
CA ARG A 280 -9.50 6.60 0.05
C ARG A 280 -9.95 6.86 -1.39
N ASN A 281 -10.90 6.09 -1.85
CA ASN A 281 -11.57 6.40 -3.09
C ASN A 281 -12.40 7.69 -2.90
N SER A 282 -12.24 8.69 -3.78
CA SER A 282 -12.89 10.00 -3.64
C SER A 282 -14.41 9.97 -3.86
N VAL A 283 -14.94 8.88 -4.37
CA VAL A 283 -16.33 8.76 -4.83
C VAL A 283 -17.12 7.74 -4.03
N LEU A 284 -16.44 6.75 -3.46
CA LEU A 284 -17.09 5.71 -2.69
C LEU A 284 -17.24 6.13 -1.24
N ALA A 285 -18.47 6.00 -0.71
CA ALA A 285 -18.69 6.11 0.71
C ALA A 285 -17.96 4.94 1.41
N LEU A 286 -17.30 5.24 2.53
CA LEU A 286 -16.69 4.20 3.35
C LEU A 286 -17.79 3.35 4.01
N PRO A 287 -17.63 2.02 4.07
CA PRO A 287 -18.42 1.18 4.97
C PRO A 287 -18.23 1.62 6.43
N LEU A 288 -19.25 1.43 7.27
CA LEU A 288 -19.19 1.81 8.69
C LEU A 288 -17.98 1.18 9.42
N ALA A 289 -17.67 -0.07 9.11
CA ALA A 289 -16.48 -0.75 9.64
C ALA A 289 -15.17 -0.03 9.29
N ALA A 290 -15.06 0.49 8.06
CA ALA A 290 -13.90 1.25 7.61
C ALA A 290 -13.84 2.65 8.24
N GLU A 291 -14.98 3.28 8.52
CA GLU A 291 -15.04 4.54 9.26
C GLU A 291 -14.52 4.36 10.69
N HIS A 292 -14.97 3.32 11.40
CA HIS A 292 -14.47 2.98 12.74
C HIS A 292 -12.96 2.70 12.72
N PHE A 293 -12.48 1.96 11.72
CA PHE A 293 -11.05 1.72 11.55
C PHE A 293 -10.27 3.02 11.37
N CYS A 294 -10.73 3.92 10.48
CA CYS A 294 -10.10 5.22 10.26
C CYS A 294 -10.07 6.08 11.51
N GLN A 295 -11.14 6.06 12.32
CA GLN A 295 -11.18 6.80 13.58
C GLN A 295 -10.11 6.30 14.55
N VAL A 296 -10.02 4.99 14.77
CA VAL A 296 -9.02 4.40 15.67
C VAL A 296 -7.59 4.64 15.13
N LEU A 297 -7.41 4.55 13.79
CA LEU A 297 -6.12 4.82 13.16
C LEU A 297 -5.63 6.27 13.42
N ARG A 298 -6.53 7.26 13.35
CA ARG A 298 -6.18 8.66 13.68
C ARG A 298 -5.76 8.81 15.15
N GLU A 299 -6.47 8.15 16.07
CA GLU A 299 -6.14 8.16 17.49
C GLU A 299 -4.76 7.56 17.76
N VAL A 300 -4.45 6.41 17.13
CA VAL A 300 -3.16 5.73 17.25
C VAL A 300 -2.04 6.56 16.63
N ALA A 301 -2.24 7.11 15.43
CA ALA A 301 -1.26 7.96 14.78
C ALA A 301 -0.97 9.24 15.58
N ALA A 302 -2.00 9.85 16.18
CA ALA A 302 -1.82 11.01 17.04
C ALA A 302 -1.01 10.67 18.31
N GLY A 303 -1.23 9.49 18.89
CA GLY A 303 -0.44 8.98 20.02
C GLY A 303 1.03 8.72 19.62
N TYR A 304 1.26 8.17 18.43
CA TYR A 304 2.61 7.97 17.90
C TYR A 304 3.37 9.30 17.79
N VAL A 305 2.78 10.32 17.20
CA VAL A 305 3.39 11.65 17.05
C VAL A 305 3.75 12.26 18.40
N LYS A 306 2.99 11.97 19.46
CA LYS A 306 3.25 12.43 20.82
C LYS A 306 4.26 11.57 21.58
N GLY A 307 4.73 10.47 21.01
CA GLY A 307 5.61 9.50 21.69
C GLY A 307 4.90 8.63 22.74
N GLU A 308 3.58 8.49 22.63
CA GLU A 308 2.72 7.71 23.56
C GLU A 308 2.55 6.24 23.11
N LEU A 309 3.05 5.87 21.95
CA LEU A 309 3.10 4.46 21.48
C LEU A 309 4.36 3.80 22.06
N ALA A 310 4.16 2.98 23.08
CA ALA A 310 5.18 2.11 23.69
C ALA A 310 4.90 0.64 23.36
#